data_9570003a4abb0612a5a90737a065be88
#
_entry.id   9570003a4abb0612a5a90737a065be88
#
_cell.length_a   1.000
_cell.length_b   1.000
_cell.length_c   1.000
_cell.angle_alpha   90.00
_cell.angle_beta   90.00
_cell.angle_gamma   90.00
#
_symmetry.space_group_name_H-M   'P 1'
#
loop_
_entity.id
_entity.type
_entity.pdbx_description
1 polymer ?
#
loop_
_entity_poly.entity_id
_entity_poly.type
_entity_poly.pdbx_seq_one_letter_code
_entity_poly.pdbx_strand_id
1 'polypeptide(L)'
;MKLKFYGAAGEVTGSNHILEGDGVTVMIDCGFFQGVKVCDDKNNESFPYDPSTIDALFVTHAHLDHVGRIPKLINDGFKGRIYSTPPTREIAKLMLEDTLRVIAREAKADGHGPLYHEDAVQKAFDHWEAIPYDKEIIFKDDLRVKFRDAGHILGSAMVEMTRNGKKLIFSGDLGSSSVLMPESALLSNVDYLVMEAVYGDRIHEDLAERSNRLKKVIEETIARGGALMIPAFSIERTQDLLFELNELVENNLIPEIPVFVDSPLAIKVTKVFSESKSYFNKDIQEDIRGGDDIFKFPKLRFTERSQDSIAIKEVPNPKIIIAGSGMSNGGRVLHHELNYLPDPKSTLLLVGYQAVGTMGRALQEGIKNVRIFDEDVPVRAKVVTLQGYSAHKDMNALLEYVTAMQDSLKKVFVVHAELGAGLFFAQRVRDYLGIETTVPKSGDVAEIDF
;
A
#
# COMPACT_ATOMS: atom_id res chain seq x y z
N MET A 1 11.02 -10.75 26.43
CA MET A 1 10.02 -11.32 25.51
C MET A 1 10.71 -11.82 24.24
N LYS A 2 10.04 -12.65 23.45
CA LYS A 2 10.54 -13.18 22.16
C LYS A 2 9.83 -12.48 21.02
N LEU A 3 10.58 -11.93 20.08
CA LEU A 3 10.10 -11.36 18.84
C LEU A 3 10.38 -12.36 17.71
N LYS A 4 9.32 -12.79 17.01
CA LYS A 4 9.38 -13.83 15.96
C LYS A 4 8.97 -13.21 14.62
N PHE A 5 9.65 -13.59 13.53
CA PHE A 5 9.45 -13.07 12.19
C PHE A 5 9.01 -14.20 11.25
N TYR A 6 7.83 -14.10 10.64
CA TYR A 6 7.26 -15.16 9.80
C TYR A 6 6.90 -14.71 8.36
N GLY A 7 7.20 -13.49 8.02
CA GLY A 7 7.05 -12.91 6.71
C GLY A 7 7.53 -11.47 6.69
N ALA A 8 7.66 -10.86 5.52
CA ALA A 8 8.34 -9.59 5.31
C ALA A 8 9.76 -9.57 5.93
N ALA A 9 10.40 -10.71 6.03
CA ALA A 9 11.70 -10.93 6.65
C ALA A 9 12.70 -11.42 5.60
N GLY A 10 13.46 -10.48 5.00
CA GLY A 10 14.27 -10.70 3.80
C GLY A 10 13.48 -10.72 2.49
N GLU A 11 12.21 -10.35 2.53
CA GLU A 11 11.27 -10.21 1.44
C GLU A 11 10.31 -9.05 1.72
N VAL A 12 9.63 -8.53 0.68
CA VAL A 12 8.78 -7.32 0.77
C VAL A 12 7.28 -7.60 0.89
N THR A 13 6.88 -8.86 1.18
CA THR A 13 5.47 -9.21 1.29
C THR A 13 5.24 -10.21 2.42
N GLY A 14 3.98 -10.43 2.79
CA GLY A 14 3.60 -11.42 3.79
C GLY A 14 3.83 -10.98 5.22
N SER A 15 3.77 -9.67 5.51
CA SER A 15 4.04 -9.12 6.86
C SER A 15 3.34 -9.92 7.95
N ASN A 16 4.13 -10.46 8.89
CA ASN A 16 3.64 -11.30 9.98
C ASN A 16 4.70 -11.42 11.08
N HIS A 17 4.48 -10.72 12.19
CA HIS A 17 5.40 -10.71 13.33
C HIS A 17 4.66 -11.06 14.62
N ILE A 18 5.31 -11.78 15.52
CA ILE A 18 4.73 -12.17 16.81
C ILE A 18 5.64 -11.72 17.94
N LEU A 19 5.06 -11.03 18.93
CA LEU A 19 5.67 -10.73 20.21
C LEU A 19 5.07 -11.66 21.26
N GLU A 20 5.90 -12.49 21.91
CA GLU A 20 5.48 -13.53 22.85
C GLU A 20 6.31 -13.49 24.13
N GLY A 21 5.66 -13.63 25.25
CA GLY A 21 6.29 -13.81 26.55
C GLY A 21 5.37 -13.33 27.69
N ASP A 22 5.65 -13.79 28.91
CA ASP A 22 4.96 -13.39 30.13
C ASP A 22 3.43 -13.45 30.05
N GLY A 23 2.90 -14.54 29.45
CA GLY A 23 1.45 -14.76 29.34
C GLY A 23 0.74 -13.95 28.27
N VAL A 24 1.49 -13.25 27.40
CA VAL A 24 0.97 -12.45 26.28
C VAL A 24 1.55 -12.95 24.96
N THR A 25 0.68 -13.15 23.97
CA THR A 25 1.08 -13.44 22.59
C THR A 25 0.30 -12.53 21.65
N VAL A 26 0.95 -11.56 21.05
CA VAL A 26 0.32 -10.63 20.10
C VAL A 26 0.98 -10.70 18.74
N MET A 27 0.17 -10.52 17.72
CA MET A 27 0.59 -10.53 16.32
C MET A 27 0.49 -9.13 15.73
N ILE A 28 1.42 -8.79 14.86
CA ILE A 28 1.41 -7.58 14.05
C ILE A 28 1.35 -8.00 12.59
N ASP A 29 0.29 -7.61 11.92
CA ASP A 29 -0.08 -7.93 10.54
C ASP A 29 -0.23 -9.44 10.27
N CYS A 30 -0.96 -9.76 9.20
CA CYS A 30 -1.13 -11.13 8.68
C CYS A 30 -1.39 -11.04 7.17
N GLY A 31 -0.33 -10.76 6.42
CA GLY A 31 -0.41 -10.39 5.01
C GLY A 31 -0.21 -11.52 4.03
N PHE A 32 -0.61 -11.29 2.77
CA PHE A 32 -0.30 -12.15 1.65
C PHE A 32 1.17 -12.10 1.27
N PHE A 33 1.75 -13.25 0.97
CA PHE A 33 2.89 -13.32 0.07
C PHE A 33 2.38 -13.04 -1.35
N GLN A 34 2.98 -12.08 -2.01
CA GLN A 34 2.59 -11.58 -3.32
C GLN A 34 3.78 -11.60 -4.27
N GLY A 35 3.51 -11.80 -5.56
CA GLY A 35 4.51 -11.78 -6.62
C GLY A 35 3.84 -11.53 -7.96
N VAL A 36 4.01 -12.44 -8.91
CA VAL A 36 3.29 -12.41 -10.19
C VAL A 36 1.78 -12.60 -9.98
N LYS A 37 1.41 -13.46 -9.02
CA LYS A 37 0.02 -13.63 -8.55
C LYS A 37 -0.28 -12.65 -7.40
N VAL A 38 -1.55 -12.29 -7.23
CA VAL A 38 -2.03 -11.52 -6.09
C VAL A 38 -1.94 -12.34 -4.81
N CYS A 39 -2.22 -13.63 -4.90
CA CYS A 39 -2.08 -14.59 -3.82
C CYS A 39 -1.09 -15.69 -4.25
N ASP A 40 0.15 -15.62 -3.78
CA ASP A 40 1.16 -16.64 -4.02
C ASP A 40 0.76 -17.96 -3.36
N ASP A 41 1.17 -19.10 -3.96
CA ASP A 41 0.84 -20.44 -3.48
C ASP A 41 1.34 -20.70 -2.05
N LYS A 42 2.42 -20.02 -1.62
CA LYS A 42 2.93 -20.01 -0.25
C LYS A 42 1.88 -19.64 0.80
N ASN A 43 0.83 -18.87 0.41
CA ASN A 43 -0.27 -18.53 1.30
C ASN A 43 -1.13 -19.72 1.71
N ASN A 44 -1.13 -20.82 0.92
CA ASN A 44 -1.88 -22.04 1.22
C ASN A 44 -1.20 -22.88 2.31
N GLU A 45 0.07 -22.65 2.61
CA GLU A 45 0.79 -23.35 3.67
C GLU A 45 0.16 -23.10 5.04
N SER A 46 0.29 -24.08 5.94
CA SER A 46 -0.11 -23.91 7.34
C SER A 46 0.77 -22.85 8.01
N PHE A 47 0.18 -22.08 8.94
CA PHE A 47 0.98 -21.16 9.76
C PHE A 47 2.01 -21.95 10.57
N PRO A 48 3.26 -21.46 10.72
CA PRO A 48 4.31 -22.13 11.50
C PRO A 48 4.13 -21.97 13.03
N TYR A 49 2.94 -21.55 13.45
CA TYR A 49 2.50 -21.37 14.84
C TYR A 49 1.02 -21.77 14.95
N ASP A 50 0.55 -21.99 16.17
CA ASP A 50 -0.88 -22.26 16.43
C ASP A 50 -1.66 -20.93 16.53
N PRO A 51 -2.54 -20.58 15.55
CA PRO A 51 -3.33 -19.38 15.59
C PRO A 51 -4.21 -19.21 16.84
N SER A 52 -4.61 -20.33 17.46
CA SER A 52 -5.45 -20.30 18.67
C SER A 52 -4.74 -19.77 19.92
N THR A 53 -3.42 -19.69 19.90
CA THR A 53 -2.61 -19.18 21.01
C THR A 53 -2.41 -17.66 20.96
N ILE A 54 -2.84 -16.99 19.88
CA ILE A 54 -2.65 -15.56 19.69
C ILE A 54 -3.79 -14.79 20.35
N ASP A 55 -3.44 -13.92 21.27
CA ASP A 55 -4.39 -13.14 22.06
C ASP A 55 -5.02 -11.97 21.29
N ALA A 56 -4.21 -11.32 20.43
CA ALA A 56 -4.67 -10.19 19.62
C ALA A 56 -3.82 -10.02 18.35
N LEU A 57 -4.43 -9.42 17.33
CA LEU A 57 -3.78 -8.97 16.10
C LEU A 57 -3.89 -7.45 16.00
N PHE A 58 -2.75 -6.77 15.84
CA PHE A 58 -2.68 -5.34 15.54
C PHE A 58 -2.31 -5.17 14.07
N VAL A 59 -3.17 -4.48 13.32
CA VAL A 59 -3.01 -4.25 11.89
C VAL A 59 -2.48 -2.84 11.66
N THR A 60 -1.37 -2.73 10.96
CA THR A 60 -0.73 -1.46 10.67
C THR A 60 -1.47 -0.68 9.60
N HIS A 61 -1.82 -1.31 8.49
CA HIS A 61 -2.54 -0.68 7.38
C HIS A 61 -3.22 -1.72 6.46
N ALA A 62 -3.96 -1.25 5.46
CA ALA A 62 -4.91 -2.06 4.70
C ALA A 62 -4.37 -2.70 3.42
N HIS A 63 -3.08 -2.66 3.11
CA HIS A 63 -2.52 -3.38 1.98
C HIS A 63 -2.60 -4.90 2.17
N LEU A 64 -2.76 -5.66 1.08
CA LEU A 64 -2.98 -7.11 1.14
C LEU A 64 -1.80 -7.88 1.72
N ASP A 65 -0.60 -7.42 1.56
CA ASP A 65 0.61 -7.98 2.17
C ASP A 65 0.72 -7.71 3.67
N HIS A 66 -0.25 -7.00 4.26
CA HIS A 66 -0.45 -6.80 5.70
C HIS A 66 -1.75 -7.40 6.24
N VAL A 67 -2.80 -7.56 5.40
CA VAL A 67 -4.11 -8.04 5.87
C VAL A 67 -4.61 -9.32 5.17
N GLY A 68 -4.01 -9.71 4.05
CA GLY A 68 -4.57 -10.69 3.13
C GLY A 68 -4.84 -12.07 3.72
N ARG A 69 -4.06 -12.55 4.71
CA ARG A 69 -4.27 -13.85 5.37
C ARG A 69 -5.11 -13.81 6.64
N ILE A 70 -5.66 -12.64 7.01
CA ILE A 70 -6.52 -12.54 8.21
C ILE A 70 -7.72 -13.49 8.15
N PRO A 71 -8.48 -13.62 7.02
CA PRO A 71 -9.57 -14.58 6.97
C PRO A 71 -9.12 -16.04 7.11
N LYS A 72 -7.94 -16.40 6.57
CA LYS A 72 -7.34 -17.71 6.78
C LYS A 72 -6.97 -17.93 8.25
N LEU A 73 -6.38 -16.91 8.91
CA LEU A 73 -6.03 -16.97 10.33
C LEU A 73 -7.27 -17.28 11.20
N ILE A 74 -8.41 -16.67 10.89
CA ILE A 74 -9.71 -16.97 11.54
C ILE A 74 -10.11 -18.44 11.32
N ASN A 75 -10.06 -18.91 10.07
CA ASN A 75 -10.41 -20.29 9.74
C ASN A 75 -9.49 -21.31 10.43
N ASP A 76 -8.21 -20.96 10.60
CA ASP A 76 -7.19 -21.82 11.24
C ASP A 76 -7.23 -21.73 12.78
N GLY A 77 -8.21 -21.00 13.37
CA GLY A 77 -8.51 -21.09 14.79
C GLY A 77 -8.21 -19.85 15.64
N PHE A 78 -7.82 -18.72 15.05
CA PHE A 78 -7.68 -17.46 15.78
C PHE A 78 -9.00 -16.99 16.37
N LYS A 79 -9.00 -16.61 17.64
CA LYS A 79 -10.20 -16.18 18.41
C LYS A 79 -10.01 -14.83 19.09
N GLY A 80 -8.84 -14.23 18.96
CA GLY A 80 -8.51 -12.94 19.54
C GLY A 80 -9.25 -11.78 18.90
N ARG A 81 -9.02 -10.56 19.41
CA ARG A 81 -9.48 -9.33 18.79
C ARG A 81 -8.49 -8.86 17.74
N ILE A 82 -9.01 -8.23 16.69
CA ILE A 82 -8.24 -7.54 15.66
C ILE A 82 -8.38 -6.04 15.91
N TYR A 83 -7.29 -5.31 15.93
CA TYR A 83 -7.26 -3.87 16.17
C TYR A 83 -6.61 -3.14 15.00
N SER A 84 -7.19 -2.05 14.56
CA SER A 84 -6.58 -1.10 13.62
C SER A 84 -7.19 0.29 13.78
N THR A 85 -6.70 1.26 13.01
CA THR A 85 -7.40 2.54 12.89
C THR A 85 -8.74 2.39 12.15
N PRO A 86 -9.70 3.33 12.35
CA PRO A 86 -10.97 3.30 11.64
C PRO A 86 -10.83 3.25 10.11
N PRO A 87 -10.04 4.11 9.43
CA PRO A 87 -9.92 4.01 7.97
C PRO A 87 -9.28 2.70 7.51
N THR A 88 -8.26 2.20 8.23
CA THR A 88 -7.64 0.90 7.91
C THR A 88 -8.68 -0.23 7.93
N ARG A 89 -9.55 -0.27 8.94
CA ARG A 89 -10.62 -1.28 9.01
C ARG A 89 -11.57 -1.21 7.81
N GLU A 90 -12.02 0.00 7.44
CA GLU A 90 -12.96 0.17 6.33
C GLU A 90 -12.32 -0.18 4.97
N ILE A 91 -11.07 0.26 4.75
CA ILE A 91 -10.35 -0.05 3.51
C ILE A 91 -10.01 -1.55 3.46
N ALA A 92 -9.56 -2.16 4.56
CA ALA A 92 -9.27 -3.60 4.62
C ALA A 92 -10.50 -4.45 4.26
N LYS A 93 -11.71 -4.01 4.68
CA LYS A 93 -12.96 -4.65 4.28
C LYS A 93 -13.13 -4.67 2.77
N LEU A 94 -13.02 -3.51 2.15
CA LEU A 94 -13.15 -3.37 0.70
C LEU A 94 -12.12 -4.21 -0.05
N MET A 95 -10.88 -4.23 0.46
CA MET A 95 -9.77 -4.99 -0.13
C MET A 95 -10.01 -6.50 -0.06
N LEU A 96 -10.38 -7.01 1.11
CA LEU A 96 -10.62 -8.45 1.32
C LEU A 96 -11.84 -8.93 0.54
N GLU A 97 -12.92 -8.13 0.47
CA GLU A 97 -14.11 -8.45 -0.35
C GLU A 97 -13.79 -8.47 -1.86
N ASP A 98 -13.03 -7.51 -2.37
CA ASP A 98 -12.64 -7.46 -3.79
C ASP A 98 -11.72 -8.63 -4.15
N THR A 99 -10.80 -8.97 -3.25
CA THR A 99 -9.82 -10.05 -3.44
C THR A 99 -10.46 -11.44 -3.54
N LEU A 100 -11.65 -11.67 -2.96
CA LEU A 100 -12.36 -12.97 -3.04
C LEU A 100 -12.49 -13.47 -4.49
N ARG A 101 -12.79 -12.58 -5.43
CA ARG A 101 -12.93 -12.95 -6.85
C ARG A 101 -11.58 -13.31 -7.47
N VAL A 102 -10.52 -12.63 -7.06
CA VAL A 102 -9.16 -12.85 -7.58
C VAL A 102 -8.65 -14.18 -7.09
N ILE A 103 -8.68 -14.45 -5.79
CA ILE A 103 -8.22 -15.72 -5.21
C ILE A 103 -9.02 -16.93 -5.72
N ALA A 104 -10.34 -16.77 -5.93
CA ALA A 104 -11.16 -17.84 -6.49
C ALA A 104 -10.80 -18.16 -7.94
N ARG A 105 -10.48 -17.14 -8.75
CA ARG A 105 -10.04 -17.31 -10.14
C ARG A 105 -8.65 -17.95 -10.22
N GLU A 106 -7.70 -17.46 -9.43
CA GLU A 106 -6.33 -17.98 -9.37
C GLU A 106 -6.33 -19.43 -8.90
N ALA A 107 -7.01 -19.75 -7.80
CA ALA A 107 -7.15 -21.10 -7.27
C ALA A 107 -7.77 -22.07 -8.29
N LYS A 108 -8.79 -21.63 -9.06
CA LYS A 108 -9.40 -22.44 -10.11
C LYS A 108 -8.41 -22.73 -11.25
N ALA A 109 -7.59 -21.76 -11.62
CA ALA A 109 -6.56 -21.93 -12.64
C ALA A 109 -5.49 -22.94 -12.21
N ASP A 110 -5.17 -22.98 -10.91
CA ASP A 110 -4.19 -23.88 -10.30
C ASP A 110 -4.77 -25.24 -9.88
N GLY A 111 -6.08 -25.44 -10.04
CA GLY A 111 -6.76 -26.72 -9.78
C GLY A 111 -7.04 -27.02 -8.30
N HIS A 112 -7.09 -26.03 -7.43
CA HIS A 112 -7.43 -26.16 -6.01
C HIS A 112 -8.60 -25.24 -5.59
N GLY A 113 -9.01 -25.31 -4.33
CA GLY A 113 -10.01 -24.40 -3.75
C GLY A 113 -9.38 -23.04 -3.37
N PRO A 114 -10.21 -21.98 -3.25
CA PRO A 114 -9.72 -20.68 -2.80
C PRO A 114 -9.25 -20.75 -1.35
N LEU A 115 -8.29 -19.88 -0.99
CA LEU A 115 -7.69 -19.79 0.33
C LEU A 115 -8.73 -19.60 1.46
N TYR A 116 -9.77 -18.84 1.18
CA TYR A 116 -10.93 -18.60 2.06
C TYR A 116 -12.14 -18.11 1.25
N HIS A 117 -13.29 -18.11 1.89
CA HIS A 117 -14.57 -17.66 1.35
C HIS A 117 -15.08 -16.42 2.11
N GLU A 118 -16.20 -15.86 1.65
CA GLU A 118 -16.82 -14.64 2.19
C GLU A 118 -17.16 -14.75 3.69
N ASP A 119 -17.57 -15.91 4.17
CA ASP A 119 -17.87 -16.14 5.58
C ASP A 119 -16.67 -15.95 6.50
N ALA A 120 -15.46 -16.29 6.04
CA ALA A 120 -14.23 -16.05 6.79
C ALA A 120 -13.89 -14.55 6.85
N VAL A 121 -14.15 -13.82 5.77
CA VAL A 121 -14.00 -12.35 5.76
C VAL A 121 -14.99 -11.75 6.77
N GLN A 122 -16.27 -12.14 6.72
CA GLN A 122 -17.28 -11.62 7.66
C GLN A 122 -16.90 -11.90 9.12
N LYS A 123 -16.49 -13.13 9.45
CA LYS A 123 -16.01 -13.50 10.79
C LYS A 123 -14.83 -12.65 11.24
N ALA A 124 -13.89 -12.32 10.34
CA ALA A 124 -12.78 -11.44 10.68
C ALA A 124 -13.27 -10.07 11.14
N PHE A 125 -14.27 -9.50 10.47
CA PHE A 125 -14.85 -8.20 10.84
C PHE A 125 -15.71 -8.24 12.11
N ASP A 126 -16.27 -9.37 12.49
CA ASP A 126 -16.95 -9.57 13.79
C ASP A 126 -15.95 -9.49 14.97
N HIS A 127 -14.66 -9.79 14.73
CA HIS A 127 -13.58 -9.69 15.70
C HIS A 127 -12.84 -8.34 15.67
N TRP A 128 -13.12 -7.46 14.67
CA TRP A 128 -12.31 -6.28 14.38
C TRP A 128 -12.83 -5.02 15.04
N GLU A 129 -12.02 -4.43 15.90
CA GLU A 129 -12.28 -3.18 16.62
C GLU A 129 -11.42 -2.03 16.08
N ALA A 130 -12.07 -0.90 15.80
CA ALA A 130 -11.39 0.30 15.30
C ALA A 130 -11.00 1.23 16.45
N ILE A 131 -9.72 1.58 16.51
CA ILE A 131 -9.12 2.42 17.57
C ILE A 131 -8.46 3.64 16.92
N PRO A 132 -8.88 4.88 17.26
CA PRO A 132 -8.24 6.09 16.75
C PRO A 132 -6.76 6.18 17.13
N TYR A 133 -6.00 6.99 16.38
CA TYR A 133 -4.64 7.35 16.76
C TYR A 133 -4.57 7.87 18.20
N ASP A 134 -3.45 7.62 18.85
CA ASP A 134 -3.11 8.06 20.20
C ASP A 134 -4.00 7.54 21.34
N LYS A 135 -5.08 6.83 21.03
CA LYS A 135 -5.89 6.17 22.05
C LYS A 135 -5.15 4.94 22.58
N GLU A 136 -4.95 4.90 23.88
CA GLU A 136 -4.27 3.78 24.54
C GLU A 136 -5.20 2.59 24.75
N ILE A 137 -4.71 1.41 24.38
CA ILE A 137 -5.29 0.12 24.70
C ILE A 137 -4.45 -0.48 25.80
N ILE A 138 -5.04 -0.79 26.95
CA ILE A 138 -4.38 -1.57 28.00
C ILE A 138 -4.73 -3.02 27.77
N PHE A 139 -3.72 -3.80 27.40
CA PHE A 139 -3.84 -5.22 27.14
C PHE A 139 -3.36 -6.03 28.35
N LYS A 140 -3.29 -7.37 28.24
CA LYS A 140 -2.83 -8.24 29.33
C LYS A 140 -1.47 -7.79 29.89
N ASP A 141 -1.25 -8.01 31.18
CA ASP A 141 0.02 -7.81 31.88
C ASP A 141 0.68 -6.44 31.63
N ASP A 142 -0.13 -5.39 31.67
CA ASP A 142 0.28 -4.00 31.49
C ASP A 142 0.90 -3.67 30.12
N LEU A 143 0.74 -4.52 29.12
CA LEU A 143 1.09 -4.15 27.75
C LEU A 143 0.16 -3.05 27.27
N ARG A 144 0.72 -1.87 27.00
CA ARG A 144 0.00 -0.71 26.48
C ARG A 144 0.29 -0.55 25.01
N VAL A 145 -0.75 -0.38 24.21
CA VAL A 145 -0.63 -0.27 22.76
C VAL A 145 -1.29 1.01 22.26
N LYS A 146 -0.64 1.73 21.36
CA LYS A 146 -1.18 2.89 20.65
C LYS A 146 -0.88 2.78 19.17
N PHE A 147 -1.82 3.23 18.36
CA PHE A 147 -1.59 3.48 16.94
C PHE A 147 -1.06 4.90 16.74
N ARG A 148 0.07 5.04 16.03
CA ARG A 148 0.71 6.32 15.70
C ARG A 148 0.72 6.48 14.20
N ASP A 149 0.44 7.65 13.69
CA ASP A 149 0.38 7.88 12.25
C ASP A 149 1.68 7.49 11.54
N ALA A 150 1.60 6.61 10.57
CA ALA A 150 2.74 6.17 9.76
C ALA A 150 2.89 6.99 8.46
N GLY A 151 1.91 7.81 8.09
CA GLY A 151 1.94 8.68 6.92
C GLY A 151 1.99 7.96 5.56
N HIS A 152 1.74 6.63 5.54
CA HIS A 152 1.91 5.80 4.34
C HIS A 152 0.66 5.83 3.44
N ILE A 153 -0.46 5.33 3.94
CA ILE A 153 -1.78 5.41 3.31
C ILE A 153 -2.82 5.88 4.33
N LEU A 154 -4.02 6.20 3.90
CA LEU A 154 -5.09 6.63 4.80
C LEU A 154 -5.32 5.63 5.94
N GLY A 155 -5.11 6.11 7.18
CA GLY A 155 -5.26 5.33 8.38
C GLY A 155 -4.09 4.41 8.73
N SER A 156 -3.00 4.41 7.95
CA SER A 156 -1.80 3.63 8.25
C SER A 156 -1.20 3.99 9.59
N ALA A 157 -0.75 3.01 10.35
CA ALA A 157 -0.27 3.22 11.70
C ALA A 157 0.99 2.43 12.02
N MET A 158 1.87 3.05 12.75
CA MET A 158 2.86 2.35 13.55
C MET A 158 2.18 1.81 14.80
N VAL A 159 2.59 0.63 15.25
CA VAL A 159 2.11 0.03 16.50
C VAL A 159 3.16 0.31 17.59
N GLU A 160 2.84 1.28 18.46
CA GLU A 160 3.64 1.61 19.63
C GLU A 160 3.22 0.72 20.80
N MET A 161 4.14 -0.09 21.30
CA MET A 161 3.94 -0.93 22.47
C MET A 161 4.82 -0.45 23.62
N THR A 162 4.24 -0.34 24.82
CA THR A 162 4.97 0.06 26.02
C THR A 162 4.71 -0.94 27.13
N ARG A 163 5.78 -1.40 27.79
CA ARG A 163 5.72 -2.27 28.95
C ARG A 163 6.97 -2.10 29.82
N ASN A 164 6.83 -2.14 31.14
CA ASN A 164 7.95 -2.01 32.07
C ASN A 164 8.82 -0.75 31.84
N GLY A 165 8.24 0.32 31.35
CA GLY A 165 8.96 1.55 31.01
C GLY A 165 9.79 1.48 29.72
N LYS A 166 9.71 0.40 28.95
CA LYS A 166 10.37 0.21 27.66
C LYS A 166 9.38 0.37 26.52
N LYS A 167 9.88 0.77 25.36
CA LYS A 167 9.08 1.01 24.17
C LYS A 167 9.59 0.23 22.97
N LEU A 168 8.69 -0.55 22.38
CA LEU A 168 8.88 -1.28 21.13
C LEU A 168 7.94 -0.71 20.07
N ILE A 169 8.47 -0.43 18.89
CA ILE A 169 7.70 0.09 17.74
C ILE A 169 7.76 -0.92 16.59
N PHE A 170 6.61 -1.19 16.01
CA PHE A 170 6.49 -1.77 14.66
C PHE A 170 6.07 -0.66 13.73
N SER A 171 6.91 -0.33 12.75
CA SER A 171 6.64 0.82 11.88
C SER A 171 5.47 0.57 10.93
N GLY A 172 5.15 -0.68 10.61
CA GLY A 172 4.44 -0.96 9.36
C GLY A 172 5.22 -0.34 8.22
N ASP A 173 4.53 0.17 7.22
CA ASP A 173 5.12 0.93 6.13
C ASP A 173 5.13 2.41 6.47
N LEU A 174 6.28 3.06 6.28
CA LEU A 174 6.49 4.46 6.60
C LEU A 174 6.29 5.33 5.36
N GLY A 175 5.40 6.31 5.49
CA GLY A 175 5.05 7.20 4.40
C GLY A 175 6.14 8.19 4.03
N SER A 176 6.27 8.41 2.73
CA SER A 176 7.03 9.48 2.13
C SER A 176 6.08 10.46 1.49
N SER A 177 6.01 11.68 2.00
CA SER A 177 5.44 12.88 1.37
C SER A 177 4.28 12.63 0.38
N SER A 178 3.26 11.87 0.78
CA SER A 178 1.96 11.90 0.09
C SER A 178 1.45 13.34 0.11
N VAL A 179 0.82 13.77 -0.99
CA VAL A 179 0.20 15.09 -1.02
C VAL A 179 -0.99 15.18 -0.05
N LEU A 180 -1.58 14.06 0.29
CA LEU A 180 -2.77 13.97 1.14
C LEU A 180 -2.44 13.65 2.61
N MET A 181 -1.47 12.76 2.85
CA MET A 181 -1.18 12.27 4.20
C MET A 181 -0.19 13.16 4.96
N PRO A 182 -0.28 13.23 6.29
CA PRO A 182 0.74 13.89 7.09
C PRO A 182 2.06 13.09 7.07
N GLU A 183 3.13 13.72 7.49
CA GLU A 183 4.40 13.03 7.76
C GLU A 183 4.25 12.00 8.88
N SER A 184 5.03 10.92 8.82
CA SER A 184 5.05 9.90 9.88
C SER A 184 5.37 10.53 11.23
N ALA A 185 4.63 10.16 12.28
CA ALA A 185 4.84 10.66 13.61
C ALA A 185 6.26 10.35 14.13
N LEU A 186 6.99 11.36 14.59
CA LEU A 186 8.27 11.16 15.27
C LEU A 186 8.03 10.67 16.70
N LEU A 187 8.69 9.59 17.07
CA LEU A 187 8.55 8.97 18.39
C LEU A 187 9.83 9.16 19.21
N SER A 188 9.71 9.24 20.52
CA SER A 188 10.83 9.42 21.44
C SER A 188 10.90 8.28 22.46
N ASN A 189 12.07 8.11 23.06
CA ASN A 189 12.33 7.11 24.09
C ASN A 189 11.99 5.68 23.62
N VAL A 190 12.42 5.34 22.39
CA VAL A 190 12.20 4.03 21.77
C VAL A 190 13.39 3.13 22.07
N ASP A 191 13.14 1.95 22.67
CA ASP A 191 14.18 0.96 22.95
C ASP A 191 14.42 0.01 21.76
N TYR A 192 13.35 -0.41 21.10
CA TYR A 192 13.39 -1.37 19.99
C TYR A 192 12.52 -0.90 18.83
N LEU A 193 13.03 -1.03 17.61
CA LEU A 193 12.33 -0.66 16.39
C LEU A 193 12.33 -1.84 15.40
N VAL A 194 11.16 -2.29 14.98
CA VAL A 194 10.95 -3.17 13.83
C VAL A 194 10.46 -2.29 12.71
N MET A 195 11.26 -2.11 11.65
CA MET A 195 10.95 -1.14 10.60
C MET A 195 11.13 -1.67 9.20
N GLU A 196 10.34 -1.14 8.27
CA GLU A 196 10.49 -1.36 6.85
C GLU A 196 11.80 -0.77 6.29
N ALA A 197 12.25 -1.33 5.18
CA ALA A 197 13.28 -0.72 4.34
C ALA A 197 13.12 -1.13 2.87
N VAL A 198 11.91 -0.97 2.32
CA VAL A 198 11.59 -1.28 0.91
C VAL A 198 12.57 -0.57 -0.03
N TYR A 199 12.86 0.70 0.24
CA TYR A 199 13.80 1.52 -0.51
C TYR A 199 15.06 1.83 0.30
N GLY A 200 15.52 0.90 1.11
CA GLY A 200 16.71 1.07 1.97
C GLY A 200 18.02 1.25 1.22
N ASP A 201 18.05 1.02 -0.09
CA ASP A 201 19.23 1.11 -0.96
C ASP A 201 19.18 2.22 -2.01
N ARG A 202 18.10 3.03 -2.04
CA ARG A 202 17.91 4.04 -3.09
C ARG A 202 17.20 5.29 -2.61
N ILE A 203 17.32 6.37 -3.38
CA ILE A 203 16.72 7.68 -3.12
C ILE A 203 15.64 7.92 -4.18
N HIS A 204 14.54 8.56 -3.77
CA HIS A 204 13.46 8.96 -4.69
C HIS A 204 13.84 10.20 -5.51
N GLU A 205 13.20 10.35 -6.68
CA GLU A 205 13.27 11.60 -7.43
C GLU A 205 12.60 12.74 -6.65
N ASP A 206 12.99 13.99 -6.98
CA ASP A 206 12.44 15.17 -6.34
C ASP A 206 10.92 15.27 -6.57
N LEU A 207 10.19 15.32 -5.47
CA LEU A 207 8.73 15.38 -5.45
C LEU A 207 8.19 16.72 -5.96
N ALA A 208 8.96 17.81 -5.81
CA ALA A 208 8.56 19.13 -6.28
C ALA A 208 8.35 19.18 -7.80
N GLU A 209 9.05 18.33 -8.56
CA GLU A 209 8.92 18.23 -10.01
C GLU A 209 7.77 17.31 -10.47
N ARG A 210 7.16 16.53 -9.57
CA ARG A 210 6.17 15.51 -9.91
C ARG A 210 4.94 16.09 -10.63
N SER A 211 4.32 17.11 -10.05
CA SER A 211 3.13 17.76 -10.61
C SER A 211 3.42 18.42 -11.96
N ASN A 212 4.60 19.06 -12.11
CA ASN A 212 5.02 19.64 -13.37
C ASN A 212 5.21 18.58 -14.46
N ARG A 213 5.78 17.43 -14.10
CA ARG A 213 5.98 16.30 -15.02
C ARG A 213 4.65 15.67 -15.43
N LEU A 214 3.71 15.49 -14.48
CA LEU A 214 2.34 15.03 -14.79
C LEU A 214 1.66 15.99 -15.75
N LYS A 215 1.65 17.28 -15.46
CA LYS A 215 1.13 18.33 -16.34
C LYS A 215 1.70 18.22 -17.75
N LYS A 216 3.00 18.13 -17.89
CA LYS A 216 3.69 18.02 -19.19
C LYS A 216 3.23 16.78 -19.99
N VAL A 217 3.09 15.63 -19.34
CA VAL A 217 2.61 14.40 -19.99
C VAL A 217 1.17 14.57 -20.48
N ILE A 218 0.32 15.21 -19.69
CA ILE A 218 -1.08 15.53 -20.06
C ILE A 218 -1.09 16.44 -21.29
N GLU A 219 -0.38 17.58 -21.23
CA GLU A 219 -0.32 18.57 -22.32
C GLU A 219 0.19 17.94 -23.63
N GLU A 220 1.26 17.16 -23.57
CA GLU A 220 1.81 16.46 -24.74
C GLU A 220 0.81 15.44 -25.32
N THR A 221 0.05 14.75 -24.49
CA THR A 221 -0.95 13.77 -24.96
C THR A 221 -2.15 14.47 -25.58
N ILE A 222 -2.62 15.58 -24.99
CA ILE A 222 -3.67 16.43 -25.53
C ILE A 222 -3.25 16.97 -26.92
N ALA A 223 -2.04 17.50 -27.03
CA ALA A 223 -1.53 18.06 -28.29
C ALA A 223 -1.48 17.02 -29.42
N ARG A 224 -1.28 15.73 -29.11
CA ARG A 224 -1.36 14.65 -30.08
C ARG A 224 -2.80 14.17 -30.38
N GLY A 225 -3.78 14.57 -29.57
CA GLY A 225 -5.16 14.13 -29.67
C GLY A 225 -5.36 12.66 -29.29
N GLY A 226 -4.56 12.15 -28.33
CA GLY A 226 -4.60 10.78 -27.84
C GLY A 226 -5.35 10.61 -26.52
N ALA A 227 -5.44 9.37 -26.04
CA ALA A 227 -5.87 9.05 -24.67
C ALA A 227 -4.64 8.89 -23.75
N LEU A 228 -4.75 9.38 -22.53
CA LEU A 228 -3.78 9.15 -21.46
C LEU A 228 -4.30 8.01 -20.56
N MET A 229 -3.66 6.86 -20.60
CA MET A 229 -3.94 5.74 -19.71
C MET A 229 -3.01 5.78 -18.51
N ILE A 230 -3.55 5.64 -17.31
CA ILE A 230 -2.79 5.62 -16.06
C ILE A 230 -3.16 4.37 -15.26
N PRO A 231 -2.38 3.28 -15.37
CA PRO A 231 -2.50 2.15 -14.47
C PRO A 231 -2.23 2.60 -13.03
N ALA A 232 -3.20 2.44 -12.13
CA ALA A 232 -3.07 2.89 -10.76
C ALA A 232 -3.62 1.87 -9.76
N PHE A 233 -2.97 1.78 -8.60
CA PHE A 233 -3.49 1.05 -7.47
C PHE A 233 -4.73 1.74 -6.90
N SER A 234 -5.64 0.94 -6.37
CA SER A 234 -6.93 1.43 -5.89
C SER A 234 -6.84 2.23 -4.59
N ILE A 235 -5.77 2.02 -3.81
CA ILE A 235 -5.50 2.72 -2.56
C ILE A 235 -4.39 3.73 -2.80
N GLU A 236 -4.59 4.94 -2.32
CA GLU A 236 -3.72 6.11 -2.30
C GLU A 236 -3.32 6.61 -3.69
N ARG A 237 -2.73 5.78 -4.55
CA ARG A 237 -2.24 6.20 -5.86
C ARG A 237 -3.33 6.85 -6.72
N THR A 238 -4.52 6.26 -6.72
CA THR A 238 -5.67 6.84 -7.44
C THR A 238 -6.09 8.16 -6.79
N GLN A 239 -6.09 8.26 -5.46
CA GLN A 239 -6.51 9.45 -4.73
C GLN A 239 -5.50 10.60 -4.87
N ASP A 240 -4.20 10.32 -4.81
CA ASP A 240 -3.14 11.30 -5.09
C ASP A 240 -3.27 11.88 -6.52
N LEU A 241 -3.48 11.01 -7.51
CA LEU A 241 -3.71 11.44 -8.89
C LEU A 241 -4.96 12.29 -9.03
N LEU A 242 -6.05 11.94 -8.35
CA LEU A 242 -7.29 12.72 -8.37
C LEU A 242 -7.09 14.10 -7.76
N PHE A 243 -6.40 14.18 -6.65
CA PHE A 243 -6.06 15.46 -6.02
C PHE A 243 -5.20 16.33 -6.94
N GLU A 244 -4.11 15.78 -7.49
CA GLU A 244 -3.26 16.53 -8.40
C GLU A 244 -3.98 16.98 -9.69
N LEU A 245 -4.88 16.15 -10.21
CA LEU A 245 -5.71 16.53 -11.36
C LEU A 245 -6.73 17.61 -10.99
N ASN A 246 -7.30 17.56 -9.79
CA ASN A 246 -8.16 18.61 -9.25
C ASN A 246 -7.39 19.94 -9.26
N GLU A 247 -6.22 19.99 -8.61
CA GLU A 247 -5.36 21.17 -8.57
C GLU A 247 -5.01 21.72 -9.98
N LEU A 248 -4.65 20.82 -10.90
CA LEU A 248 -4.29 21.22 -12.25
C LEU A 248 -5.48 21.80 -13.03
N VAL A 249 -6.69 21.27 -12.84
CA VAL A 249 -7.91 21.73 -13.53
C VAL A 249 -8.42 23.02 -12.91
N GLU A 250 -8.55 23.10 -11.58
CA GLU A 250 -9.12 24.27 -10.90
C GLU A 250 -8.23 25.52 -11.03
N ASN A 251 -6.92 25.31 -11.03
CA ASN A 251 -5.96 26.39 -11.28
C ASN A 251 -5.76 26.71 -12.77
N ASN A 252 -6.58 26.14 -13.68
CA ASN A 252 -6.50 26.34 -15.12
C ASN A 252 -5.12 26.02 -15.73
N LEU A 253 -4.38 25.10 -15.12
CA LEU A 253 -3.04 24.68 -15.57
C LEU A 253 -3.11 23.65 -16.71
N ILE A 254 -4.24 22.94 -16.84
CA ILE A 254 -4.58 22.07 -17.96
C ILE A 254 -6.01 22.35 -18.42
N PRO A 255 -6.35 22.08 -19.70
CA PRO A 255 -7.72 22.24 -20.17
C PRO A 255 -8.65 21.20 -19.57
N GLU A 256 -9.92 21.57 -19.37
CA GLU A 256 -10.95 20.63 -18.95
C GLU A 256 -11.21 19.58 -20.03
N ILE A 257 -10.74 18.35 -19.81
CA ILE A 257 -10.99 17.16 -20.63
C ILE A 257 -11.68 16.07 -19.82
N PRO A 258 -12.36 15.10 -20.45
CA PRO A 258 -12.94 13.97 -19.72
C PRO A 258 -11.88 13.16 -18.96
N VAL A 259 -12.11 12.94 -17.66
CA VAL A 259 -11.30 12.09 -16.80
C VAL A 259 -12.17 10.97 -16.27
N PHE A 260 -11.71 9.73 -16.40
CA PHE A 260 -12.44 8.54 -15.94
C PHE A 260 -11.65 7.81 -14.86
N VAL A 261 -12.31 7.48 -13.74
CA VAL A 261 -11.83 6.50 -12.78
C VAL A 261 -12.57 5.20 -13.06
N ASP A 262 -11.89 4.26 -13.71
CA ASP A 262 -12.47 3.00 -14.13
C ASP A 262 -11.97 1.82 -13.28
N SER A 263 -12.26 1.92 -11.99
CA SER A 263 -11.96 0.90 -10.97
C SER A 263 -13.01 0.95 -9.87
N PRO A 264 -13.92 -0.05 -9.79
CA PRO A 264 -14.95 -0.08 -8.74
C PRO A 264 -14.38 -0.03 -7.32
N LEU A 265 -13.23 -0.70 -7.10
CA LEU A 265 -12.56 -0.68 -5.80
C LEU A 265 -12.01 0.72 -5.50
N ALA A 266 -11.30 1.35 -6.46
CA ALA A 266 -10.75 2.70 -6.27
C ALA A 266 -11.86 3.72 -5.97
N ILE A 267 -13.02 3.62 -6.62
CA ILE A 267 -14.18 4.48 -6.39
C ILE A 267 -14.69 4.34 -4.94
N LYS A 268 -14.82 3.10 -4.45
CA LYS A 268 -15.24 2.84 -3.07
C LYS A 268 -14.20 3.34 -2.05
N VAL A 269 -12.92 3.13 -2.33
CA VAL A 269 -11.81 3.63 -1.50
C VAL A 269 -11.80 5.15 -1.48
N THR A 270 -11.97 5.82 -2.63
CA THR A 270 -12.07 7.30 -2.70
C THR A 270 -13.22 7.83 -1.82
N LYS A 271 -14.33 7.10 -1.74
CA LYS A 271 -15.41 7.46 -0.81
C LYS A 271 -14.96 7.41 0.65
N VAL A 272 -14.21 6.37 1.06
CA VAL A 272 -13.66 6.29 2.43
C VAL A 272 -12.70 7.46 2.70
N PHE A 273 -11.87 7.83 1.72
CA PHE A 273 -11.02 9.03 1.81
C PHE A 273 -11.84 10.30 2.03
N SER A 274 -12.89 10.52 1.22
CA SER A 274 -13.76 11.69 1.36
C SER A 274 -14.48 11.77 2.71
N GLU A 275 -14.75 10.63 3.35
CA GLU A 275 -15.38 10.53 4.67
C GLU A 275 -14.38 10.65 5.84
N SER A 276 -13.06 10.54 5.57
CA SER A 276 -11.99 10.48 6.58
C SER A 276 -11.14 11.75 6.66
N LYS A 277 -11.73 12.92 6.47
CA LYS A 277 -11.06 14.24 6.32
C LYS A 277 -10.09 14.59 7.44
N SER A 278 -10.31 14.12 8.67
CA SER A 278 -9.45 14.39 9.83
C SER A 278 -8.09 13.67 9.79
N TYR A 279 -7.91 12.73 8.86
CA TYR A 279 -6.67 11.98 8.68
C TYR A 279 -5.72 12.61 7.66
N PHE A 280 -6.17 13.62 6.91
CA PHE A 280 -5.32 14.34 5.95
C PHE A 280 -4.34 15.28 6.67
N ASN A 281 -3.31 15.72 5.97
CA ASN A 281 -2.42 16.76 6.46
C ASN A 281 -3.17 18.09 6.69
N LYS A 282 -2.55 19.03 7.40
CA LYS A 282 -3.22 20.25 7.84
C LYS A 282 -3.64 21.15 6.68
N ASP A 283 -2.84 21.25 5.64
CA ASP A 283 -3.09 22.10 4.49
C ASP A 283 -4.35 21.61 3.75
N ILE A 284 -4.43 20.32 3.46
CA ILE A 284 -5.62 19.70 2.86
C ILE A 284 -6.87 19.85 3.74
N GLN A 285 -6.71 19.71 5.07
CA GLN A 285 -7.84 19.95 5.97
C GLN A 285 -8.32 21.40 5.94
N GLU A 286 -7.42 22.37 5.68
CA GLU A 286 -7.77 23.79 5.53
C GLU A 286 -8.50 24.05 4.23
N ASP A 287 -8.06 23.48 3.12
CA ASP A 287 -8.73 23.57 1.81
C ASP A 287 -10.16 23.01 1.89
N ILE A 288 -10.32 21.83 2.46
CA ILE A 288 -11.64 21.21 2.67
C ILE A 288 -12.54 22.08 3.57
N ARG A 289 -11.99 22.70 4.63
CA ARG A 289 -12.75 23.65 5.48
C ARG A 289 -13.13 24.92 4.72
N GLY A 290 -12.32 25.31 3.76
CA GLY A 290 -12.59 26.40 2.83
C GLY A 290 -13.73 26.12 1.87
N GLY A 291 -14.19 24.87 1.78
CA GLY A 291 -15.31 24.42 0.94
C GLY A 291 -14.87 23.65 -0.30
N ASP A 292 -13.60 23.34 -0.44
CA ASP A 292 -13.08 22.54 -1.55
C ASP A 292 -13.47 21.07 -1.42
N ASP A 293 -13.79 20.45 -2.57
CA ASP A 293 -14.01 19.00 -2.71
C ASP A 293 -12.85 18.42 -3.53
N ILE A 294 -11.76 18.12 -2.83
CA ILE A 294 -10.46 17.71 -3.37
C ILE A 294 -10.50 16.50 -4.33
N PHE A 295 -11.62 15.79 -4.42
CA PHE A 295 -11.83 14.65 -5.33
C PHE A 295 -12.91 14.92 -6.37
N LYS A 296 -13.28 16.20 -6.61
CA LYS A 296 -14.33 16.57 -7.55
C LYS A 296 -13.93 17.78 -8.38
N PHE A 297 -13.85 17.59 -9.67
CA PHE A 297 -13.56 18.65 -10.65
C PHE A 297 -14.37 18.46 -11.93
N PRO A 298 -14.48 19.48 -12.80
CA PRO A 298 -15.23 19.39 -14.05
C PRO A 298 -14.81 18.21 -14.92
N LYS A 299 -15.81 17.51 -15.49
CA LYS A 299 -15.66 16.35 -16.38
C LYS A 299 -15.05 15.09 -15.76
N LEU A 300 -14.81 15.02 -14.44
CA LEU A 300 -14.51 13.77 -13.75
C LEU A 300 -15.73 12.84 -13.76
N ARG A 301 -15.51 11.55 -14.04
CA ARG A 301 -16.54 10.52 -14.08
C ARG A 301 -16.05 9.25 -13.40
N PHE A 302 -16.85 8.72 -12.49
CA PHE A 302 -16.65 7.43 -11.86
C PHE A 302 -17.45 6.35 -12.59
N THR A 303 -16.81 5.29 -13.06
CA THR A 303 -17.42 4.23 -13.85
C THR A 303 -17.46 2.92 -13.03
N GLU A 304 -18.52 2.75 -12.27
CA GLU A 304 -18.68 1.55 -11.43
C GLU A 304 -19.09 0.33 -12.25
N ARG A 305 -20.04 0.51 -13.20
CA ARG A 305 -20.63 -0.58 -13.97
C ARG A 305 -19.78 -0.92 -15.19
N SER A 306 -19.79 -2.21 -15.58
CA SER A 306 -19.06 -2.66 -16.78
C SER A 306 -19.55 -1.98 -18.06
N GLN A 307 -20.84 -1.64 -18.15
CA GLN A 307 -21.38 -0.93 -19.32
C GLN A 307 -20.82 0.49 -19.45
N ASP A 308 -20.65 1.21 -18.32
CA ASP A 308 -20.07 2.54 -18.30
C ASP A 308 -18.59 2.50 -18.68
N SER A 309 -17.87 1.45 -18.23
CA SER A 309 -16.48 1.19 -18.62
C SER A 309 -16.33 0.97 -20.13
N ILE A 310 -17.19 0.14 -20.72
CA ILE A 310 -17.19 -0.13 -22.17
C ILE A 310 -17.49 1.18 -22.96
N ALA A 311 -18.37 2.03 -22.46
CA ALA A 311 -18.74 3.27 -23.12
C ALA A 311 -17.62 4.33 -23.14
N ILE A 312 -16.55 4.18 -22.33
CA ILE A 312 -15.42 5.13 -22.33
C ILE A 312 -14.77 5.23 -23.73
N LYS A 313 -14.70 4.12 -24.47
CA LYS A 313 -14.12 4.11 -25.81
C LYS A 313 -14.86 5.01 -26.81
N GLU A 314 -16.17 5.21 -26.63
CA GLU A 314 -17.01 6.02 -27.51
C GLU A 314 -16.86 7.53 -27.23
N VAL A 315 -16.29 7.90 -26.08
CA VAL A 315 -16.00 9.30 -25.76
C VAL A 315 -14.79 9.76 -26.58
N PRO A 316 -14.88 10.87 -27.33
CA PRO A 316 -13.75 11.36 -28.13
C PRO A 316 -12.51 11.67 -27.30
N ASN A 317 -11.33 11.48 -27.91
CA ASN A 317 -10.07 11.98 -27.39
C ASN A 317 -9.96 13.52 -27.59
N PRO A 318 -9.16 14.25 -26.76
CA PRO A 318 -8.34 13.72 -25.65
C PRO A 318 -9.16 13.40 -24.39
N LYS A 319 -8.71 12.39 -23.65
CA LYS A 319 -9.27 11.99 -22.36
C LYS A 319 -8.20 11.33 -21.46
N ILE A 320 -8.44 11.29 -20.15
CA ILE A 320 -7.61 10.59 -19.17
C ILE A 320 -8.40 9.40 -18.62
N ILE A 321 -7.76 8.26 -18.47
CA ILE A 321 -8.34 7.01 -17.93
C ILE A 321 -7.43 6.48 -16.83
N ILE A 322 -7.91 6.50 -15.59
CA ILE A 322 -7.25 5.92 -14.43
C ILE A 322 -7.94 4.58 -14.14
N ALA A 323 -7.20 3.47 -14.21
CA ALA A 323 -7.78 2.15 -14.06
C ALA A 323 -6.84 1.17 -13.33
N GLY A 324 -7.39 0.22 -12.57
CA GLY A 324 -6.63 -0.90 -11.96
C GLY A 324 -6.44 -2.05 -12.97
N SER A 325 -5.40 -2.84 -12.81
CA SER A 325 -4.35 -2.85 -11.78
C SER A 325 -3.18 -1.92 -12.12
N GLY A 326 -2.49 -1.46 -11.08
CA GLY A 326 -1.36 -0.53 -11.22
C GLY A 326 -0.10 -1.09 -11.89
N MET A 327 -0.03 -2.42 -12.10
CA MET A 327 1.09 -3.10 -12.80
C MET A 327 0.65 -3.75 -14.13
N SER A 328 -0.52 -3.40 -14.64
CA SER A 328 -1.09 -3.94 -15.90
C SER A 328 -1.22 -5.47 -15.95
N ASN A 329 -1.34 -6.15 -14.82
CA ASN A 329 -1.46 -7.62 -14.76
C ASN A 329 -2.90 -8.13 -14.80
N GLY A 330 -3.89 -7.24 -14.79
CA GLY A 330 -5.30 -7.60 -14.71
C GLY A 330 -6.20 -6.39 -14.60
N GLY A 331 -7.48 -6.61 -14.38
CA GLY A 331 -8.44 -5.52 -14.19
C GLY A 331 -8.86 -4.83 -15.49
N ARG A 332 -9.56 -3.71 -15.31
CA ARG A 332 -10.13 -2.96 -16.45
C ARG A 332 -9.08 -2.23 -17.29
N VAL A 333 -7.91 -1.95 -16.71
CA VAL A 333 -6.81 -1.31 -17.45
C VAL A 333 -6.42 -2.09 -18.69
N LEU A 334 -6.48 -3.45 -18.67
CA LEU A 334 -6.15 -4.28 -19.82
C LEU A 334 -7.05 -4.00 -21.03
N HIS A 335 -8.33 -3.70 -20.80
CA HIS A 335 -9.25 -3.35 -21.90
C HIS A 335 -8.89 -2.00 -22.51
N HIS A 336 -8.41 -1.05 -21.72
CA HIS A 336 -7.94 0.23 -22.23
C HIS A 336 -6.62 0.09 -22.95
N GLU A 337 -5.69 -0.69 -22.42
CA GLU A 337 -4.41 -0.98 -23.04
C GLU A 337 -4.58 -1.69 -24.39
N LEU A 338 -5.50 -2.66 -24.48
CA LEU A 338 -5.86 -3.30 -25.75
C LEU A 338 -6.30 -2.28 -26.81
N ASN A 339 -7.08 -1.27 -26.42
CA ASN A 339 -7.62 -0.28 -27.34
C ASN A 339 -6.61 0.82 -27.71
N TYR A 340 -5.76 1.25 -26.78
CA TYR A 340 -4.96 2.48 -26.94
C TYR A 340 -3.45 2.25 -27.05
N LEU A 341 -2.89 1.09 -26.68
CA LEU A 341 -1.48 0.79 -26.95
C LEU A 341 -1.13 0.78 -28.44
N PRO A 342 -2.02 0.35 -29.37
CA PRO A 342 -1.74 0.46 -30.80
C PRO A 342 -1.79 1.87 -31.36
N ASP A 343 -2.34 2.85 -30.64
CA ASP A 343 -2.49 4.23 -31.11
C ASP A 343 -1.26 5.08 -30.78
N PRO A 344 -0.47 5.55 -31.78
CA PRO A 344 0.74 6.36 -31.52
C PRO A 344 0.44 7.76 -30.95
N LYS A 345 -0.80 8.23 -30.95
CA LYS A 345 -1.20 9.48 -30.32
C LYS A 345 -1.38 9.35 -28.81
N SER A 346 -1.69 8.15 -28.35
CA SER A 346 -1.99 7.85 -26.96
C SER A 346 -0.71 7.71 -26.10
N THR A 347 -0.87 7.83 -24.79
CA THR A 347 0.19 7.67 -23.82
C THR A 347 -0.22 6.66 -22.76
N LEU A 348 0.70 5.77 -22.37
CA LEU A 348 0.64 4.99 -21.13
C LEU A 348 1.56 5.65 -20.11
N LEU A 349 1.00 6.09 -18.99
CA LEU A 349 1.73 6.70 -17.90
C LEU A 349 1.81 5.71 -16.72
N LEU A 350 2.99 5.16 -16.49
CA LEU A 350 3.25 4.28 -15.35
C LEU A 350 3.65 5.12 -14.15
N VAL A 351 2.87 5.02 -13.09
CA VAL A 351 3.08 5.72 -11.82
C VAL A 351 3.45 4.72 -10.73
N GLY A 352 4.66 4.80 -10.22
CA GLY A 352 5.18 3.91 -9.19
C GLY A 352 5.92 2.68 -9.72
N TYR A 353 6.29 1.81 -8.78
CA TYR A 353 7.10 0.63 -9.03
C TYR A 353 6.37 -0.41 -9.89
N GLN A 354 7.11 -0.99 -10.83
CA GLN A 354 6.65 -2.10 -11.66
C GLN A 354 7.48 -3.34 -11.34
N ALA A 355 6.85 -4.35 -10.74
CA ALA A 355 7.53 -5.58 -10.33
C ALA A 355 8.03 -6.40 -11.52
N VAL A 356 9.15 -7.08 -11.34
CA VAL A 356 9.71 -8.00 -12.33
C VAL A 356 8.67 -9.09 -12.65
N GLY A 357 8.51 -9.41 -13.96
CA GLY A 357 7.54 -10.38 -14.44
C GLY A 357 6.13 -9.81 -14.71
N THR A 358 5.89 -8.53 -14.40
CA THR A 358 4.61 -7.86 -14.71
C THR A 358 4.60 -7.27 -16.13
N MET A 359 3.42 -7.13 -16.72
CA MET A 359 3.29 -6.50 -18.04
C MET A 359 3.68 -5.01 -17.96
N GLY A 360 3.35 -4.31 -16.90
CA GLY A 360 3.78 -2.93 -16.68
C GLY A 360 5.31 -2.79 -16.70
N ARG A 361 6.04 -3.75 -16.13
CA ARG A 361 7.51 -3.77 -16.18
C ARG A 361 8.01 -3.99 -17.61
N ALA A 362 7.45 -4.93 -18.35
CA ALA A 362 7.82 -5.16 -19.75
C ALA A 362 7.54 -3.92 -20.62
N LEU A 363 6.41 -3.23 -20.40
CA LEU A 363 6.08 -1.97 -21.08
C LEU A 363 7.07 -0.85 -20.73
N GLN A 364 7.47 -0.75 -19.46
CA GLN A 364 8.49 0.19 -18.98
C GLN A 364 9.86 -0.05 -19.64
N GLU A 365 10.21 -1.31 -19.87
CA GLU A 365 11.46 -1.72 -20.54
C GLU A 365 11.41 -1.57 -22.06
N GLY A 366 10.28 -1.17 -22.62
CA GLY A 366 10.13 -0.82 -24.03
C GLY A 366 9.80 -1.99 -24.95
N ILE A 367 9.16 -3.04 -24.44
CA ILE A 367 8.64 -4.13 -25.27
C ILE A 367 7.75 -3.58 -26.39
N LYS A 368 7.86 -4.18 -27.61
CA LYS A 368 7.13 -3.68 -28.79
C LYS A 368 5.79 -4.37 -29.05
N ASN A 369 5.58 -5.52 -28.46
CA ASN A 369 4.33 -6.27 -28.53
C ASN A 369 4.07 -6.90 -27.17
N VAL A 370 2.83 -6.83 -26.70
CA VAL A 370 2.36 -7.51 -25.49
C VAL A 370 1.18 -8.40 -25.82
N ARG A 371 0.97 -9.44 -25.02
CA ARG A 371 -0.21 -10.28 -25.14
C ARG A 371 -1.23 -9.86 -24.10
N ILE A 372 -2.38 -9.37 -24.56
CA ILE A 372 -3.50 -8.98 -23.70
C ILE A 372 -4.69 -9.88 -24.05
N PHE A 373 -5.19 -10.63 -23.06
CA PHE A 373 -6.12 -11.72 -23.28
C PHE A 373 -5.50 -12.73 -24.29
N ASP A 374 -6.12 -12.95 -25.39
CA ASP A 374 -5.61 -13.84 -26.45
C ASP A 374 -5.12 -13.09 -27.68
N GLU A 375 -4.93 -11.76 -27.60
CA GLU A 375 -4.53 -10.90 -28.71
C GLU A 375 -3.09 -10.41 -28.57
N ASP A 376 -2.35 -10.41 -29.68
CA ASP A 376 -1.03 -9.78 -29.78
C ASP A 376 -1.21 -8.29 -30.10
N VAL A 377 -0.82 -7.43 -29.18
CA VAL A 377 -1.05 -5.98 -29.20
C VAL A 377 0.25 -5.23 -29.45
N PRO A 378 0.39 -4.50 -30.57
CA PRO A 378 1.59 -3.69 -30.80
C PRO A 378 1.61 -2.47 -29.88
N VAL A 379 2.76 -2.18 -29.26
CA VAL A 379 2.98 -1.02 -28.41
C VAL A 379 3.51 0.13 -29.26
N ARG A 380 2.61 1.01 -29.70
CA ARG A 380 2.91 2.24 -30.46
C ARG A 380 2.67 3.50 -29.64
N ALA A 381 1.85 3.42 -28.61
CA ALA A 381 1.64 4.50 -27.65
C ALA A 381 2.97 4.90 -26.98
N LYS A 382 3.09 6.17 -26.60
CA LYS A 382 4.22 6.65 -25.81
C LYS A 382 4.12 6.07 -24.39
N VAL A 383 5.13 5.30 -23.96
CA VAL A 383 5.24 4.84 -22.57
C VAL A 383 6.09 5.83 -21.79
N VAL A 384 5.55 6.34 -20.69
CA VAL A 384 6.23 7.30 -19.80
C VAL A 384 6.17 6.74 -18.38
N THR A 385 7.26 6.84 -17.64
CA THR A 385 7.30 6.51 -16.22
C THR A 385 7.51 7.77 -15.40
N LEU A 386 6.64 8.01 -14.43
CA LEU A 386 6.86 9.00 -13.38
C LEU A 386 7.21 8.26 -12.08
N GLN A 387 8.43 8.46 -11.63
CA GLN A 387 8.84 8.10 -10.28
C GLN A 387 8.40 9.23 -9.32
N GLY A 388 8.39 9.00 -8.01
CA GLY A 388 7.94 10.01 -7.04
C GLY A 388 6.49 9.86 -6.58
N TYR A 389 5.82 8.80 -7.04
CA TYR A 389 4.55 8.36 -6.46
C TYR A 389 4.74 7.16 -5.50
N SER A 390 5.94 6.90 -5.02
CA SER A 390 6.13 5.88 -3.99
C SER A 390 5.55 6.38 -2.66
N ALA A 391 4.77 5.52 -2.02
CA ALA A 391 4.23 5.82 -0.71
C ALA A 391 5.23 5.54 0.44
N HIS A 392 6.35 4.85 0.16
CA HIS A 392 7.37 4.51 1.16
C HIS A 392 8.46 5.58 1.25
N LYS A 393 9.06 5.71 2.43
CA LYS A 393 10.28 6.50 2.61
C LYS A 393 11.44 5.92 1.82
N ASP A 394 12.26 6.80 1.27
CA ASP A 394 13.55 6.43 0.68
C ASP A 394 14.64 6.22 1.75
N MET A 395 15.83 5.80 1.31
CA MET A 395 16.95 5.52 2.20
C MET A 395 17.29 6.68 3.13
N ASN A 396 17.30 7.91 2.62
CA ASN A 396 17.66 9.08 3.43
C ASN A 396 16.58 9.37 4.49
N ALA A 397 15.31 9.38 4.08
CA ALA A 397 14.19 9.61 4.98
C ALA A 397 14.05 8.51 6.05
N LEU A 398 14.34 7.24 5.69
CA LEU A 398 14.41 6.14 6.65
C LEU A 398 15.56 6.34 7.66
N LEU A 399 16.74 6.75 7.19
CA LEU A 399 17.89 6.99 8.06
C LEU A 399 17.65 8.18 8.99
N GLU A 400 17.06 9.27 8.50
CA GLU A 400 16.64 10.42 9.31
C GLU A 400 15.63 10.01 10.37
N TYR A 401 14.68 9.13 10.02
CA TYR A 401 13.69 8.62 10.97
C TYR A 401 14.36 7.85 12.13
N VAL A 402 15.33 6.98 11.85
CA VAL A 402 16.12 6.27 12.87
C VAL A 402 16.97 7.25 13.69
N THR A 403 17.59 8.24 13.03
CA THR A 403 18.42 9.26 13.69
C THR A 403 17.64 10.04 14.73
N ALA A 404 16.38 10.35 14.48
CA ALA A 404 15.53 11.07 15.45
C ALA A 404 15.30 10.30 16.76
N MET A 405 15.57 9.00 16.80
CA MET A 405 15.41 8.13 17.96
C MET A 405 16.75 7.63 18.54
N GLN A 406 17.90 8.03 17.97
CA GLN A 406 19.21 7.42 18.23
C GLN A 406 19.61 7.41 19.71
N ASP A 407 19.24 8.41 20.49
CA ASP A 407 19.65 8.56 21.90
C ASP A 407 19.12 7.46 22.82
N SER A 408 18.00 6.81 22.45
CA SER A 408 17.35 5.78 23.27
C SER A 408 17.34 4.40 22.62
N LEU A 409 17.56 4.34 21.30
CA LEU A 409 17.35 3.13 20.50
C LEU A 409 18.49 2.12 20.71
N LYS A 410 18.14 0.94 21.24
CA LYS A 410 19.09 -0.14 21.52
C LYS A 410 19.30 -1.03 20.31
N LYS A 411 18.22 -1.31 19.57
CA LYS A 411 18.29 -2.25 18.44
C LYS A 411 17.21 -1.96 17.40
N VAL A 412 17.60 -2.10 16.13
CA VAL A 412 16.71 -2.05 14.95
C VAL A 412 16.63 -3.42 14.30
N PHE A 413 15.42 -3.86 13.99
CA PHE A 413 15.14 -5.01 13.14
C PHE A 413 14.60 -4.51 11.81
N VAL A 414 15.36 -4.73 10.75
CA VAL A 414 14.98 -4.30 9.40
C VAL A 414 14.18 -5.40 8.74
N VAL A 415 12.92 -5.12 8.46
CA VAL A 415 11.95 -6.02 7.81
C VAL A 415 11.39 -5.38 6.55
N HIS A 416 10.47 -6.03 5.87
CA HIS A 416 9.77 -5.52 4.69
C HIS A 416 10.75 -4.90 3.68
N ALA A 417 11.76 -5.69 3.31
CA ALA A 417 12.83 -5.31 2.38
C ALA A 417 13.35 -6.54 1.64
N GLU A 418 13.71 -6.38 0.38
CA GLU A 418 14.57 -7.35 -0.28
C GLU A 418 15.88 -7.48 0.51
N LEU A 419 16.43 -8.68 0.58
CA LEU A 419 17.61 -8.96 1.42
C LEU A 419 18.77 -7.98 1.15
N GLY A 420 19.01 -7.63 -0.12
CA GLY A 420 20.06 -6.69 -0.51
C GLY A 420 19.84 -5.28 0.04
N ALA A 421 18.64 -4.75 -0.13
CA ALA A 421 18.25 -3.43 0.35
C ALA A 421 18.27 -3.36 1.88
N GLY A 422 17.71 -4.41 2.55
CA GLY A 422 17.72 -4.51 4.00
C GLY A 422 19.14 -4.56 4.60
N LEU A 423 20.04 -5.35 4.02
CA LEU A 423 21.43 -5.44 4.48
C LEU A 423 22.19 -4.12 4.27
N PHE A 424 21.97 -3.46 3.12
CA PHE A 424 22.57 -2.16 2.83
C PHE A 424 22.12 -1.10 3.85
N PHE A 425 20.80 -1.02 4.11
CA PHE A 425 20.26 -0.08 5.09
C PHE A 425 20.76 -0.39 6.51
N ALA A 426 20.74 -1.66 6.91
CA ALA A 426 21.23 -2.09 8.23
C ALA A 426 22.70 -1.72 8.43
N GLN A 427 23.55 -1.83 7.37
CA GLN A 427 24.93 -1.40 7.44
C GLN A 427 25.02 0.12 7.66
N ARG A 428 24.21 0.93 6.94
CA ARG A 428 24.17 2.39 7.10
C ARG A 428 23.80 2.80 8.54
N VAL A 429 22.79 2.16 9.12
CA VAL A 429 22.40 2.43 10.52
C VAL A 429 23.55 2.13 11.48
N ARG A 430 24.22 1.00 11.32
CA ARG A 430 25.39 0.66 12.15
C ARG A 430 26.56 1.62 11.97
N ASP A 431 26.91 1.95 10.72
CA ASP A 431 28.10 2.74 10.40
C ASP A 431 27.94 4.21 10.80
N TYR A 432 26.74 4.78 10.63
CA TYR A 432 26.50 6.20 10.91
C TYR A 432 25.99 6.48 12.32
N LEU A 433 25.20 5.57 12.89
CA LEU A 433 24.52 5.80 14.16
C LEU A 433 25.04 4.90 15.29
N GLY A 434 25.85 3.89 14.99
CA GLY A 434 26.38 2.96 15.98
C GLY A 434 25.32 2.06 16.62
N ILE A 435 24.12 1.96 16.05
CA ILE A 435 23.00 1.20 16.62
C ILE A 435 23.04 -0.25 16.14
N GLU A 436 22.87 -1.20 17.08
CA GLU A 436 22.75 -2.61 16.72
C GLU A 436 21.57 -2.83 15.77
N THR A 437 21.86 -3.39 14.58
CA THR A 437 20.84 -3.58 13.55
C THR A 437 20.92 -4.97 12.95
N THR A 438 19.76 -5.63 12.86
CA THR A 438 19.63 -7.01 12.35
C THR A 438 18.62 -7.02 11.20
N VAL A 439 18.89 -7.81 10.16
CA VAL A 439 17.93 -8.16 9.10
C VAL A 439 17.49 -9.60 9.35
N PRO A 440 16.33 -9.84 9.97
CA PRO A 440 15.85 -11.17 10.28
C PRO A 440 15.41 -11.91 9.01
N LYS A 441 15.44 -13.24 9.09
CA LYS A 441 14.85 -14.14 8.10
C LYS A 441 13.56 -14.73 8.63
N SER A 442 12.72 -15.24 7.74
CA SER A 442 11.51 -15.96 8.15
C SER A 442 11.86 -17.16 9.04
N GLY A 443 11.20 -17.24 10.20
CA GLY A 443 11.47 -18.22 11.25
C GLY A 443 12.47 -17.78 12.33
N ASP A 444 13.16 -16.66 12.16
CA ASP A 444 14.09 -16.14 13.17
C ASP A 444 13.34 -15.69 14.43
N VAL A 445 14.01 -15.86 15.58
CA VAL A 445 13.55 -15.45 16.91
C VAL A 445 14.59 -14.58 17.57
N ALA A 446 14.21 -13.40 18.00
CA ALA A 446 15.05 -12.50 18.78
C ALA A 446 14.54 -12.37 20.23
N GLU A 447 15.41 -12.53 21.21
CA GLU A 447 15.08 -12.20 22.60
C GLU A 447 15.32 -10.72 22.83
N ILE A 448 14.32 -10.05 23.40
CA ILE A 448 14.37 -8.62 23.76
C ILE A 448 14.00 -8.44 25.23
N ASP A 449 14.65 -7.50 25.87
CA ASP A 449 14.35 -7.10 27.23
C ASP A 449 13.25 -6.02 27.21
N PHE A 450 11.97 -6.51 27.17
CA PHE A 450 10.77 -5.69 26.97
C PHE A 450 9.64 -6.07 27.94
#